data_69b824cdbe0c92a1d64b68293ec8c038
#
_entry.id   69b824cdbe0c92a1d64b68293ec8c038
#
_cell.length_a   1.000
_cell.length_b   1.000
_cell.length_c   1.000
_cell.angle_alpha   90.00
_cell.angle_beta   90.00
_cell.angle_gamma   90.00
#
_symmetry.space_group_name_H-M   'P 1'
#
loop_
_entity.id
_entity.type
_entity.pdbx_description
1 polymer ?
#
loop_
_entity_poly.entity_id
_entity_poly.type
_entity_poly.pdbx_seq_one_letter_code
_entity_poly.pdbx_strand_id
1 'polypeptide(L)'
;MHIVIIGNGISGITTARYVRKMSDHKITVISAETKHFFSRTALMYIYMGHMKYENTKPYEDFFWEKNRINLVYDYVENIDFAAKKLAMRKGESIKYDKLVLAVGSKSNKFGWPGQDLEGVQGLYNMQDLVALEKNTINAKQAVIVGGGLIGIELAEMLLSRRIKVTMLVREASYWNNVLP
;
A
#
# COMPACT_ATOMS: atom_id res chain seq x y z
N MET A 1 -4.10 21.54 18.99
CA MET A 1 -4.96 20.98 17.92
C MET A 1 -4.72 19.49 17.78
N HIS A 2 -5.72 18.76 17.29
CA HIS A 2 -5.57 17.35 16.91
C HIS A 2 -5.51 17.24 15.38
N ILE A 3 -4.38 16.83 14.84
CA ILE A 3 -4.16 16.61 13.42
C ILE A 3 -4.28 15.11 13.17
N VAL A 4 -5.22 14.73 12.30
CA VAL A 4 -5.42 13.34 11.91
C VAL A 4 -5.02 13.15 10.46
N ILE A 5 -4.29 12.08 10.17
CA ILE A 5 -3.77 11.74 8.86
C ILE A 5 -4.30 10.36 8.49
N ILE A 6 -5.02 10.24 7.38
CA ILE A 6 -5.50 8.96 6.86
C ILE A 6 -4.50 8.47 5.81
N GLY A 7 -3.83 7.36 6.13
CA GLY A 7 -2.78 6.74 5.34
C GLY A 7 -1.40 6.86 5.98
N ASN A 8 -0.75 5.71 6.20
CA ASN A 8 0.60 5.62 6.75
C ASN A 8 1.67 5.37 5.68
N GLY A 9 1.38 5.64 4.41
CA GLY A 9 2.36 5.63 3.33
C GLY A 9 3.37 6.77 3.45
N ILE A 10 4.27 6.88 2.48
CA ILE A 10 5.36 7.88 2.50
C ILE A 10 4.85 9.31 2.71
N SER A 11 3.76 9.70 2.05
CA SER A 11 3.19 11.05 2.17
C SER A 11 2.64 11.31 3.57
N GLY A 12 1.87 10.37 4.14
CA GLY A 12 1.27 10.51 5.47
C GLY A 12 2.32 10.55 6.57
N ILE A 13 3.31 9.65 6.51
CA ILE A 13 4.37 9.59 7.52
C ILE A 13 5.32 10.80 7.41
N THR A 14 5.66 11.22 6.20
CA THR A 14 6.44 12.44 6.01
C THR A 14 5.70 13.65 6.60
N THR A 15 4.41 13.79 6.32
CA THR A 15 3.57 14.84 6.91
C THR A 15 3.60 14.78 8.45
N ALA A 16 3.35 13.61 9.05
CA ALA A 16 3.34 13.44 10.50
C ALA A 16 4.68 13.89 11.13
N ARG A 17 5.80 13.50 10.52
CA ARG A 17 7.15 13.86 11.00
C ARG A 17 7.43 15.35 10.90
N TYR A 18 7.06 15.99 9.79
CA TYR A 18 7.27 17.43 9.64
C TYR A 18 6.35 18.24 10.56
N VAL A 19 5.09 17.84 10.71
CA VAL A 19 4.18 18.47 11.69
C VAL A 19 4.75 18.35 13.10
N ARG A 20 5.31 17.18 13.47
CA ARG A 20 5.95 17.00 14.78
C ARG A 20 7.19 17.89 14.96
N LYS A 21 8.01 18.06 13.92
CA LYS A 21 9.17 18.97 13.98
C LYS A 21 8.79 20.43 14.23
N MET A 22 7.63 20.84 13.72
CA MET A 22 7.20 22.25 13.76
C MET A 22 6.17 22.54 14.85
N SER A 23 5.69 21.54 15.59
CA SER A 23 4.62 21.73 16.58
C SER A 23 4.54 20.60 17.59
N ASP A 24 3.87 20.90 18.72
CA ASP A 24 3.50 19.91 19.74
C ASP A 24 2.04 19.43 19.62
N HIS A 25 1.45 19.57 18.45
CA HIS A 25 0.09 19.13 18.22
C HIS A 25 -0.10 17.63 18.44
N LYS A 26 -1.28 17.22 18.88
CA LYS A 26 -1.66 15.81 18.88
C LYS A 26 -1.72 15.32 17.43
N ILE A 27 -1.01 14.23 17.12
CA ILE A 27 -0.96 13.64 15.79
C ILE A 27 -1.45 12.19 15.87
N THR A 28 -2.41 11.84 15.01
CA THR A 28 -2.86 10.47 14.83
C THR A 28 -2.76 10.11 13.37
N VAL A 29 -2.12 8.98 13.07
CA VAL A 29 -2.04 8.40 11.72
C VAL A 29 -2.87 7.13 11.71
N ILE A 30 -3.80 7.02 10.76
CA ILE A 30 -4.72 5.88 10.63
C ILE A 30 -4.35 5.11 9.37
N SER A 31 -4.26 3.79 9.47
CA SER A 31 -4.03 2.91 8.33
C SER A 31 -4.81 1.62 8.44
N ALA A 32 -5.35 1.17 7.32
CA ALA A 32 -6.00 -0.13 7.20
C ALA A 32 -5.09 -1.19 6.57
N GLU A 33 -3.91 -0.81 6.08
CA GLU A 33 -2.99 -1.72 5.39
C GLU A 33 -2.06 -2.44 6.36
N THR A 34 -1.28 -1.68 7.11
CA THR A 34 -0.35 -2.17 8.14
C THR A 34 -0.32 -1.21 9.32
N LYS A 35 0.05 -1.73 10.51
CA LYS A 35 0.19 -0.88 11.69
C LYS A 35 1.32 0.14 11.53
N HIS A 36 2.46 -0.30 11.01
CA HIS A 36 3.64 0.53 10.85
C HIS A 36 3.90 0.85 9.37
N PHE A 37 4.49 2.00 9.13
CA PHE A 37 4.97 2.37 7.81
C PHE A 37 6.05 1.39 7.33
N PHE A 38 5.97 1.03 6.06
CA PHE A 38 6.98 0.22 5.38
C PHE A 38 7.27 0.78 3.98
N SER A 39 8.41 0.41 3.42
CA SER A 39 8.77 0.75 2.05
C SER A 39 7.96 -0.10 1.07
N ARG A 40 6.98 0.51 0.40
CA ARG A 40 6.10 -0.19 -0.57
C ARG A 40 6.87 -0.79 -1.74
N THR A 41 7.92 -0.13 -2.20
CA THR A 41 8.78 -0.64 -3.28
C THR A 41 9.50 -1.93 -2.90
N ALA A 42 9.56 -2.26 -1.61
CA ALA A 42 10.18 -3.50 -1.14
C ALA A 42 9.25 -4.72 -1.22
N LEU A 43 7.97 -4.57 -1.61
CA LEU A 43 7.05 -5.71 -1.75
C LEU A 43 7.61 -6.78 -2.71
N MET A 44 8.22 -6.37 -3.82
CA MET A 44 8.86 -7.29 -4.75
C MET A 44 9.98 -8.09 -4.09
N TYR A 45 10.83 -7.45 -3.29
CA TYR A 45 11.95 -8.11 -2.62
C TYR A 45 11.47 -9.09 -1.53
N ILE A 46 10.34 -8.80 -0.88
CA ILE A 46 9.72 -9.75 0.06
C ILE A 46 9.27 -10.99 -0.72
N TYR A 47 8.52 -10.82 -1.82
CA TYR A 47 8.06 -11.93 -2.64
C TYR A 47 9.20 -12.79 -3.18
N MET A 48 10.29 -12.17 -3.63
CA MET A 48 11.49 -12.86 -4.13
C MET A 48 12.33 -13.52 -3.03
N GLY A 49 11.98 -13.28 -1.76
CA GLY A 49 12.70 -13.86 -0.60
C GLY A 49 13.99 -13.15 -0.22
N HIS A 50 14.24 -11.95 -0.78
CA HIS A 50 15.45 -11.18 -0.51
C HIS A 50 15.42 -10.46 0.84
N MET A 51 14.22 -10.20 1.38
CA MET A 51 14.04 -9.57 2.70
C MET A 51 12.71 -9.97 3.33
N LYS A 52 12.60 -9.73 4.64
CA LYS A 52 11.34 -9.91 5.40
C LYS A 52 10.66 -8.56 5.58
N TYR A 53 9.36 -8.58 5.91
CA TYR A 53 8.57 -7.37 6.17
C TYR A 53 9.25 -6.45 7.22
N GLU A 54 9.79 -7.02 8.29
CA GLU A 54 10.45 -6.28 9.36
C GLU A 54 11.62 -5.41 8.84
N ASN A 55 12.33 -5.89 7.81
CA ASN A 55 13.45 -5.17 7.19
C ASN A 55 13.01 -4.00 6.31
N THR A 56 11.70 -3.91 6.00
CA THR A 56 11.15 -2.86 5.14
C THR A 56 10.64 -1.65 5.92
N LYS A 57 10.64 -1.73 7.26
CA LYS A 57 10.25 -0.63 8.16
C LYS A 57 11.43 0.33 8.34
N PRO A 58 11.33 1.59 7.87
CA PRO A 58 12.43 2.57 8.02
C PRO A 58 12.61 3.11 9.44
N TYR A 59 11.67 2.84 10.32
CA TYR A 59 11.67 3.30 11.70
C TYR A 59 11.40 2.14 12.64
N GLU A 60 12.14 2.10 13.74
CA GLU A 60 11.91 1.18 14.85
C GLU A 60 10.54 1.42 15.48
N ASP A 61 9.95 0.39 16.07
CA ASP A 61 8.59 0.46 16.61
C ASP A 61 8.46 1.51 17.73
N PHE A 62 9.50 1.73 18.52
CA PHE A 62 9.53 2.77 19.57
C PHE A 62 9.59 4.21 19.03
N PHE A 63 9.93 4.39 17.75
CA PHE A 63 10.05 5.72 17.14
C PHE A 63 8.73 6.52 17.25
N TRP A 64 7.60 5.85 17.10
CA TRP A 64 6.30 6.49 17.07
C TRP A 64 5.91 7.05 18.42
N GLU A 65 6.07 6.28 19.48
CA GLU A 65 5.84 6.70 20.86
C GLU A 65 6.80 7.83 21.26
N LYS A 66 8.10 7.65 21.02
CA LYS A 66 9.13 8.67 21.29
C LYS A 66 8.81 10.00 20.63
N ASN A 67 8.24 9.99 19.44
CA ASN A 67 7.85 11.20 18.72
C ASN A 67 6.39 11.61 18.97
N ARG A 68 5.68 10.97 19.90
CA ARG A 68 4.29 11.28 20.24
C ARG A 68 3.37 11.28 18.99
N ILE A 69 3.55 10.31 18.09
CA ILE A 69 2.73 10.04 16.92
C ILE A 69 1.91 8.79 17.22
N ASN A 70 0.60 8.96 17.39
CA ASN A 70 -0.31 7.86 17.64
C ASN A 70 -0.64 7.13 16.34
N LEU A 71 -0.43 5.80 16.31
CA LEU A 71 -0.78 4.95 15.17
C LEU A 71 -2.07 4.18 15.49
N VAL A 72 -3.06 4.30 14.60
CA VAL A 72 -4.33 3.56 14.66
C VAL A 72 -4.43 2.62 13.48
N TYR A 73 -4.52 1.30 13.78
CA TYR A 73 -4.69 0.28 12.76
C TYR A 73 -6.18 -0.06 12.61
N ASP A 74 -6.86 0.70 11.77
CA ASP A 74 -8.29 0.57 11.48
C ASP A 74 -8.64 1.20 10.13
N TYR A 75 -9.85 0.95 9.66
CA TYR A 75 -10.39 1.52 8.42
C TYR A 75 -11.35 2.67 8.72
N VAL A 76 -11.16 3.79 8.05
CA VAL A 76 -12.09 4.93 8.11
C VAL A 76 -13.23 4.66 7.13
N GLU A 77 -14.43 4.48 7.64
CA GLU A 77 -15.61 4.18 6.82
C GLU A 77 -16.31 5.43 6.31
N ASN A 78 -16.32 6.49 7.11
CA ASN A 78 -16.97 7.74 6.73
C ASN A 78 -16.27 8.95 7.36
N ILE A 79 -16.34 10.08 6.68
CA ILE A 79 -15.82 11.37 7.12
C ILE A 79 -16.98 12.35 7.22
N ASP A 80 -17.32 12.78 8.43
CA ASP A 80 -18.20 13.90 8.65
C ASP A 80 -17.37 15.18 8.73
N PHE A 81 -17.35 15.93 7.64
CA PHE A 81 -16.59 17.17 7.53
C PHE A 81 -17.20 18.30 8.38
N ALA A 82 -18.51 18.33 8.57
CA ALA A 82 -19.20 19.36 9.35
C ALA A 82 -18.92 19.17 10.85
N ALA A 83 -19.06 17.95 11.34
CA ALA A 83 -18.76 17.58 12.74
C ALA A 83 -17.27 17.36 13.00
N LYS A 84 -16.40 17.37 11.96
CA LYS A 84 -14.98 17.02 12.02
C LYS A 84 -14.73 15.70 12.72
N LYS A 85 -15.41 14.65 12.28
CA LYS A 85 -15.42 13.34 12.91
C LYS A 85 -15.25 12.22 11.88
N LEU A 86 -14.45 11.23 12.23
CA LEU A 86 -14.24 10.02 11.45
C LEU A 86 -15.02 8.86 12.08
N ALA A 87 -15.80 8.13 11.29
CA ALA A 87 -16.36 6.85 11.67
C ALA A 87 -15.35 5.75 11.35
N MET A 88 -15.03 4.94 12.37
CA MET A 88 -14.06 3.86 12.28
C MET A 88 -14.78 2.52 12.16
N ARG A 89 -14.16 1.54 11.50
CA ARG A 89 -14.78 0.20 11.32
C ARG A 89 -14.86 -0.59 12.63
N LYS A 90 -13.81 -0.56 13.43
CA LYS A 90 -13.67 -1.40 14.63
C LYS A 90 -13.66 -0.60 15.92
N GLY A 91 -13.13 0.61 15.88
CA GLY A 91 -12.92 1.44 17.04
C GLY A 91 -13.95 2.55 17.22
N GLU A 92 -13.73 3.34 18.24
CA GLU A 92 -14.52 4.55 18.48
C GLU A 92 -14.19 5.61 17.41
N SER A 93 -15.18 6.47 17.16
CA SER A 93 -15.01 7.58 16.25
C SER A 93 -13.94 8.57 16.72
N ILE A 94 -13.19 9.13 15.79
CA ILE A 94 -12.09 10.06 16.06
C ILE A 94 -12.48 11.47 15.62
N LYS A 95 -12.42 12.44 16.54
CA LYS A 95 -12.55 13.87 16.25
C LYS A 95 -11.21 14.46 15.83
N TYR A 96 -11.24 15.45 14.93
CA TYR A 96 -10.04 16.14 14.46
C TYR A 96 -10.26 17.66 14.34
N ASP A 97 -9.20 18.42 14.45
CA ASP A 97 -9.19 19.85 14.11
C ASP A 97 -8.79 20.07 12.65
N LYS A 98 -7.78 19.31 12.20
CA LYS A 98 -7.28 19.28 10.82
C LYS A 98 -7.17 17.84 10.33
N LEU A 99 -7.57 17.60 9.09
CA LEU A 99 -7.51 16.29 8.43
C LEU A 99 -6.59 16.35 7.22
N VAL A 100 -5.71 15.35 7.11
CA VAL A 100 -4.87 15.13 5.94
C VAL A 100 -5.26 13.81 5.29
N LEU A 101 -5.55 13.84 4.01
CA LEU A 101 -5.85 12.64 3.21
C LEU A 101 -4.58 12.22 2.47
N ALA A 102 -3.97 11.12 2.89
CA ALA A 102 -2.77 10.52 2.30
C ALA A 102 -3.05 9.06 1.90
N VAL A 103 -4.21 8.81 1.34
CA VAL A 103 -4.81 7.49 1.13
C VAL A 103 -4.15 6.65 0.02
N GLY A 104 -3.22 7.24 -0.75
CA GLY A 104 -2.52 6.54 -1.83
C GLY A 104 -3.41 6.23 -3.03
N SER A 105 -3.20 5.07 -3.63
CA SER A 105 -3.89 4.59 -4.83
C SER A 105 -4.45 3.19 -4.62
N LYS A 106 -5.09 2.66 -5.64
CA LYS A 106 -5.48 1.24 -5.74
C LYS A 106 -5.28 0.76 -7.18
N SER A 107 -5.14 -0.55 -7.35
CA SER A 107 -5.08 -1.16 -8.68
C SER A 107 -6.35 -0.87 -9.46
N ASN A 108 -6.19 -0.46 -10.73
CA ASN A 108 -7.32 -0.25 -11.63
C ASN A 108 -7.67 -1.58 -12.33
N LYS A 109 -8.93 -1.95 -12.29
CA LYS A 109 -9.42 -3.21 -12.88
C LYS A 109 -10.17 -3.01 -14.22
N PHE A 110 -10.39 -1.77 -14.68
CA PHE A 110 -10.98 -1.40 -15.98
C PHE A 110 -12.35 -1.99 -16.35
N GLY A 111 -12.93 -2.88 -15.56
CA GLY A 111 -14.25 -3.46 -15.81
C GLY A 111 -14.28 -4.65 -16.79
N TRP A 112 -13.17 -5.34 -17.02
CA TRP A 112 -13.15 -6.49 -17.95
C TRP A 112 -13.97 -7.67 -17.42
N PRO A 113 -14.59 -8.47 -18.29
CA PRO A 113 -15.15 -9.75 -17.87
C PRO A 113 -14.08 -10.63 -17.23
N GLY A 114 -14.39 -11.19 -16.06
CA GLY A 114 -13.47 -12.08 -15.32
C GLY A 114 -12.43 -11.38 -14.46
N GLN A 115 -12.38 -10.05 -14.39
CA GLN A 115 -11.40 -9.31 -13.56
C GLN A 115 -11.50 -9.61 -12.06
N ASP A 116 -12.63 -10.13 -11.59
CA ASP A 116 -12.91 -10.45 -10.19
C ASP A 116 -12.87 -11.97 -9.90
N LEU A 117 -12.42 -12.78 -10.85
CA LEU A 117 -12.21 -14.21 -10.64
C LEU A 117 -11.06 -14.46 -9.66
N GLU A 118 -11.10 -15.60 -9.00
CA GLU A 118 -10.02 -16.05 -8.13
C GLU A 118 -8.70 -16.14 -8.92
N GLY A 119 -7.61 -15.62 -8.31
CA GLY A 119 -6.30 -15.55 -8.96
C GLY A 119 -6.10 -14.33 -9.87
N VAL A 120 -7.15 -13.51 -10.12
CA VAL A 120 -7.02 -12.25 -10.87
C VAL A 120 -6.87 -11.08 -9.91
N GLN A 121 -5.67 -10.50 -9.87
CA GLN A 121 -5.32 -9.45 -8.92
C GLN A 121 -4.29 -8.46 -9.47
N GLY A 122 -4.19 -7.30 -8.84
CA GLY A 122 -3.04 -6.40 -8.97
C GLY A 122 -2.00 -6.64 -7.88
N LEU A 123 -0.95 -5.82 -7.89
CA LEU A 123 0.02 -5.71 -6.81
C LEU A 123 0.20 -4.24 -6.47
N TYR A 124 -0.28 -3.83 -5.32
CA TYR A 124 -0.11 -2.47 -4.82
C TYR A 124 0.15 -2.42 -3.31
N ASN A 125 -0.51 -3.24 -2.52
CA ASN A 125 -0.45 -3.20 -1.06
C ASN A 125 0.00 -4.56 -0.47
N MET A 126 0.16 -4.59 0.84
CA MET A 126 0.59 -5.81 1.56
C MET A 126 -0.43 -6.95 1.41
N GLN A 127 -1.72 -6.64 1.35
CA GLN A 127 -2.77 -7.64 1.18
C GLN A 127 -2.70 -8.26 -0.22
N ASP A 128 -2.36 -7.46 -1.24
CA ASP A 128 -2.13 -7.98 -2.60
C ASP A 128 -0.91 -8.92 -2.63
N LEU A 129 0.17 -8.59 -1.89
CA LEU A 129 1.34 -9.46 -1.77
C LEU A 129 0.97 -10.80 -1.13
N VAL A 130 0.25 -10.78 -0.01
CA VAL A 130 -0.19 -12.00 0.67
C VAL A 130 -1.08 -12.86 -0.25
N ALA A 131 -2.00 -12.22 -0.99
CA ALA A 131 -2.82 -12.90 -1.98
C ALA A 131 -1.97 -13.49 -3.12
N LEU A 132 -1.00 -12.74 -3.63
CA LEU A 132 -0.09 -13.21 -4.68
C LEU A 132 0.72 -14.42 -4.21
N GLU A 133 1.27 -14.38 -3.02
CA GLU A 133 1.99 -15.51 -2.45
C GLU A 133 1.11 -16.76 -2.37
N LYS A 134 -0.12 -16.62 -1.85
CA LYS A 134 -1.08 -17.72 -1.77
C LYS A 134 -1.41 -18.27 -3.16
N ASN A 135 -1.74 -17.40 -4.11
CA ASN A 135 -2.17 -17.78 -5.46
C ASN A 135 -1.04 -18.42 -6.28
N THR A 136 0.20 -18.18 -5.92
CA THR A 136 1.37 -18.68 -6.67
C THR A 136 2.07 -19.90 -6.06
N ILE A 137 1.61 -20.42 -4.91
CA ILE A 137 2.23 -21.60 -4.24
C ILE A 137 2.42 -22.78 -5.20
N ASN A 138 1.41 -23.08 -6.00
CA ASN A 138 1.42 -24.22 -6.94
C ASN A 138 1.30 -23.77 -8.41
N ALA A 139 1.40 -22.46 -8.67
CA ALA A 139 1.27 -21.94 -10.01
C ALA A 139 2.47 -22.34 -10.88
N LYS A 140 2.22 -22.84 -12.06
CA LYS A 140 3.25 -23.16 -13.07
C LYS A 140 3.36 -22.08 -14.14
N GLN A 141 2.29 -21.29 -14.30
CA GLN A 141 2.18 -20.26 -15.31
C GLN A 141 1.33 -19.10 -14.77
N ALA A 142 1.67 -17.89 -15.18
CA ALA A 142 0.93 -16.67 -14.90
C ALA A 142 0.79 -15.83 -16.17
N VAL A 143 -0.30 -15.08 -16.25
CA VAL A 143 -0.53 -14.09 -17.32
C VAL A 143 -0.53 -12.71 -16.70
N ILE A 144 0.27 -11.81 -17.25
CA ILE A 144 0.33 -10.40 -16.86
C ILE A 144 -0.36 -9.58 -17.94
N VAL A 145 -1.34 -8.76 -17.56
CA VAL A 145 -2.03 -7.85 -18.48
C VAL A 145 -1.52 -6.45 -18.26
N GLY A 146 -0.77 -5.94 -19.23
CA GLY A 146 -0.15 -4.61 -19.23
C GLY A 146 1.37 -4.66 -19.32
N GLY A 147 1.93 -3.78 -20.15
CA GLY A 147 3.37 -3.64 -20.40
C GLY A 147 4.02 -2.46 -19.67
N GLY A 148 3.44 -2.00 -18.56
CA GLY A 148 4.03 -0.93 -17.74
C GLY A 148 5.06 -1.46 -16.75
N LEU A 149 5.65 -0.54 -15.96
CA LEU A 149 6.69 -0.85 -14.98
C LEU A 149 6.27 -1.96 -14.00
N ILE A 150 5.08 -1.87 -13.42
CA ILE A 150 4.56 -2.90 -12.49
C ILE A 150 4.46 -4.26 -13.17
N GLY A 151 4.07 -4.30 -14.45
CA GLY A 151 4.01 -5.57 -15.20
C GLY A 151 5.38 -6.22 -15.35
N ILE A 152 6.42 -5.43 -15.60
CA ILE A 152 7.81 -5.92 -15.69
C ILE A 152 8.30 -6.41 -14.34
N GLU A 153 8.08 -5.64 -13.28
CA GLU A 153 8.44 -6.04 -11.90
C GLU A 153 7.74 -7.35 -11.50
N LEU A 154 6.45 -7.49 -11.81
CA LEU A 154 5.71 -8.73 -11.57
C LEU A 154 6.27 -9.91 -12.36
N ALA A 155 6.70 -9.69 -13.62
CA ALA A 155 7.33 -10.74 -14.42
C ALA A 155 8.62 -11.22 -13.75
N GLU A 156 9.47 -10.31 -13.30
CA GLU A 156 10.70 -10.65 -12.56
C GLU A 156 10.39 -11.43 -11.28
N MET A 157 9.43 -10.97 -10.49
CA MET A 157 8.98 -11.63 -9.27
C MET A 157 8.54 -13.07 -9.53
N LEU A 158 7.69 -13.30 -10.52
CA LEU A 158 7.16 -14.62 -10.86
C LEU A 158 8.25 -15.55 -11.41
N LEU A 159 9.10 -15.03 -12.29
CA LEU A 159 10.24 -15.78 -12.86
C LEU A 159 11.26 -16.20 -11.77
N SER A 160 11.49 -15.38 -10.74
CA SER A 160 12.35 -15.73 -9.62
C SER A 160 11.89 -17.00 -8.89
N ARG A 161 10.58 -17.26 -8.91
CA ARG A 161 9.96 -18.50 -8.38
C ARG A 161 9.73 -19.57 -9.44
N ARG A 162 10.35 -19.44 -10.63
CA ARG A 162 10.26 -20.39 -11.76
C ARG A 162 8.83 -20.54 -12.32
N ILE A 163 7.99 -19.54 -12.15
CA ILE A 163 6.64 -19.50 -12.75
C ILE A 163 6.78 -18.92 -14.15
N LYS A 164 6.31 -19.66 -15.17
CA LYS A 164 6.32 -19.16 -16.56
C LYS A 164 5.39 -17.95 -16.69
N VAL A 165 5.84 -16.93 -17.41
CA VAL A 165 5.08 -15.69 -17.57
C VAL A 165 4.72 -15.46 -19.03
N THR A 166 3.46 -15.15 -19.28
CA THR A 166 2.97 -14.60 -20.55
C THR A 166 2.51 -13.17 -20.32
N MET A 167 3.05 -12.22 -21.07
CA MET A 167 2.60 -10.81 -21.00
C MET A 167 1.69 -10.49 -22.17
N LEU A 168 0.53 -9.90 -21.85
CA LEU A 168 -0.40 -9.33 -22.82
C LEU A 168 -0.24 -7.82 -22.83
N VAL A 169 0.31 -7.33 -23.92
CA VAL A 169 0.63 -5.90 -24.12
C VAL A 169 -0.19 -5.40 -25.30
N ARG A 170 -0.94 -4.31 -25.10
CA ARG A 170 -1.76 -3.69 -26.16
C ARG A 170 -0.88 -2.89 -27.12
N GLU A 171 0.14 -2.26 -26.59
CA GLU A 171 1.10 -1.42 -27.32
C GLU A 171 2.08 -2.30 -28.14
N ALA A 172 2.78 -1.71 -29.09
CA ALA A 172 3.73 -2.44 -29.94
C ALA A 172 4.91 -3.07 -29.16
N SER A 173 5.27 -2.49 -28.02
CA SER A 173 6.28 -3.01 -27.08
C SER A 173 5.90 -2.69 -25.65
N TYR A 174 6.56 -3.37 -24.69
CA TYR A 174 6.40 -3.03 -23.29
C TYR A 174 7.06 -1.67 -22.99
N TRP A 175 6.44 -0.91 -22.09
CA TRP A 175 6.93 0.39 -21.58
C TRP A 175 7.33 1.40 -22.66
N ASN A 176 6.68 1.35 -23.82
CA ASN A 176 7.01 2.14 -25.01
C ASN A 176 6.83 3.65 -24.86
N ASN A 177 6.22 4.11 -23.77
CA ASN A 177 6.13 5.55 -23.43
C ASN A 177 7.43 6.09 -22.81
N VAL A 178 8.37 5.23 -22.43
CA VAL A 178 9.61 5.59 -21.73
C VAL A 178 10.85 5.03 -22.43
N LEU A 179 10.75 3.81 -22.94
CA LEU A 179 11.81 3.15 -23.69
C LEU A 179 11.56 3.27 -25.20
N PRO A 180 12.60 3.47 -26.00
CA PRO A 180 12.51 3.56 -27.46
C PRO A 180 12.03 2.27 -28.11
#